data_944d552926a39ade6f38cd69647e136d
#
_entry.id   944d552926a39ade6f38cd69647e136d
#
_cell.length_a   1.000
_cell.length_b   1.000
_cell.length_c   1.000
_cell.angle_alpha   90.00
_cell.angle_beta   90.00
_cell.angle_gamma   90.00
#
_symmetry.space_group_name_H-M   'P 1'
#
loop_
_entity.id
_entity.type
_entity.pdbx_description
1 polymer ?
#
loop_
_entity_poly.entity_id
_entity_poly.type
_entity_poly.pdbx_seq_one_letter_code
_entity_poly.pdbx_strand_id
1 'polypeptide(L)'
;MASRTARQQQVPRPRLLQAVIDAFQQPDIRKKLFITLGLLVVFRFVAHVPIPGVDRALLEQAFDNNALLGLFNLFSGGALRNLSVAALGVYPFITAQIIMNLLVPIVPSLQALSREGESGRNRIQLYTHYAAVPMSIVQGYAQLVILEQSGAISGIGFTGPEALPTISAVISMMAGTMFLVWLGEIITENGIGNGISLIIFGGIVAGLPTLFPQIVSQNVGWFSIAAMIVIGVAVLAAIVFVQEAQRRIPVQYARSVFKSGRMYRQSGQSHIPLRVNSAGMIPLIFAFSIVIFPPVAADFVRNQTTTPWVVNFADAVVNWFGPTGAVVSPVFILTIFVLVMVFTFFYTLVIFQQQNMAENLQKNGGFVPGIRPGRPTAEYIMRVLVRITWGGAIFLGFIAVVPYLLPYVVTGFQNVNSLTLSGTGLLIMVGVVLDTMRQLESQLMMRNYEGFIR
;
A
#
# COMPACT_ATOMS: atom_id res chain seq x y z
N MET A 1 -20.75 44.81 -34.81
CA MET A 1 -20.33 43.52 -35.44
C MET A 1 -19.74 42.66 -34.35
N ALA A 2 -20.50 41.65 -33.93
CA ALA A 2 -20.21 40.78 -32.82
C ALA A 2 -19.47 39.54 -33.31
N SER A 3 -18.23 39.37 -32.92
CA SER A 3 -17.49 38.12 -33.14
C SER A 3 -17.96 37.07 -32.12
N ARG A 4 -18.82 36.17 -32.59
CA ARG A 4 -19.18 34.93 -31.89
C ARG A 4 -17.92 34.05 -31.83
N THR A 5 -17.22 34.08 -30.72
CA THR A 5 -16.24 33.05 -30.37
C THR A 5 -16.99 31.73 -30.21
N ALA A 6 -16.80 30.85 -31.14
CA ALA A 6 -17.30 29.48 -31.08
C ALA A 6 -16.77 28.79 -29.81
N ARG A 7 -17.63 28.63 -28.81
CA ARG A 7 -17.42 27.65 -27.75
C ARG A 7 -17.38 26.28 -28.44
N GLN A 8 -16.19 25.76 -28.64
CA GLN A 8 -16.01 24.34 -28.93
C GLN A 8 -16.64 23.58 -27.77
N GLN A 9 -17.77 22.96 -28.02
CA GLN A 9 -18.36 21.95 -27.17
C GLN A 9 -17.38 20.80 -27.10
N GLN A 10 -16.48 20.83 -26.10
CA GLN A 10 -15.68 19.66 -25.75
C GLN A 10 -16.65 18.60 -25.23
N VAL A 11 -16.82 17.54 -25.99
CA VAL A 11 -17.43 16.29 -25.55
C VAL A 11 -16.75 15.95 -24.21
N PRO A 12 -17.49 15.68 -23.12
CA PRO A 12 -16.88 15.38 -21.83
C PRO A 12 -16.19 14.01 -21.91
N ARG A 13 -14.94 14.02 -22.35
CA ARG A 13 -14.07 12.84 -22.22
C ARG A 13 -13.84 12.60 -20.72
N PRO A 14 -13.78 11.34 -20.27
CA PRO A 14 -13.41 11.04 -18.89
C PRO A 14 -12.14 11.82 -18.54
N ARG A 15 -12.18 12.67 -17.53
CA ARG A 15 -11.05 13.57 -17.15
C ARG A 15 -9.74 12.83 -16.98
N LEU A 16 -9.80 11.57 -16.50
CA LEU A 16 -8.64 10.70 -16.28
C LEU A 16 -7.94 10.32 -17.60
N LEU A 17 -8.68 9.91 -18.62
CA LEU A 17 -8.10 9.57 -19.94
C LEU A 17 -7.48 10.80 -20.61
N GLN A 18 -8.11 11.96 -20.46
CA GLN A 18 -7.59 13.21 -21.00
C GLN A 18 -6.28 13.60 -20.31
N ALA A 19 -6.19 13.47 -18.96
CA ALA A 19 -4.98 13.74 -18.21
C ALA A 19 -3.80 12.83 -18.65
N VAL A 20 -4.07 11.55 -18.94
CA VAL A 20 -3.03 10.63 -19.46
C VAL A 20 -2.57 11.05 -20.84
N ILE A 21 -3.48 11.38 -21.74
CA ILE A 21 -3.14 11.82 -23.12
C ILE A 21 -2.33 13.11 -23.07
N ASP A 22 -2.76 14.09 -22.28
CA ASP A 22 -2.08 15.38 -22.10
C ASP A 22 -0.68 15.20 -21.48
N ALA A 23 -0.54 14.23 -20.57
CA ALA A 23 0.76 13.87 -19.98
C ALA A 23 1.75 13.33 -21.00
N PHE A 24 1.31 12.50 -21.95
CA PHE A 24 2.17 12.00 -23.03
C PHE A 24 2.57 13.07 -24.04
N GLN A 25 1.76 14.12 -24.18
CA GLN A 25 2.09 15.24 -25.08
C GLN A 25 3.17 16.17 -24.48
N GLN A 26 3.31 16.20 -23.16
CA GLN A 26 4.28 17.04 -22.48
C GLN A 26 5.65 16.33 -22.35
N PRO A 27 6.76 16.87 -22.92
CA PRO A 27 8.04 16.17 -22.99
C PRO A 27 8.62 15.81 -21.62
N ASP A 28 8.44 16.67 -20.59
CA ASP A 28 9.01 16.43 -19.28
C ASP A 28 8.23 15.37 -18.49
N ILE A 29 6.89 15.38 -18.57
CA ILE A 29 6.06 14.37 -17.93
C ILE A 29 6.23 13.03 -18.64
N ARG A 30 6.32 13.05 -19.96
CA ARG A 30 6.62 11.88 -20.77
C ARG A 30 7.97 11.24 -20.36
N LYS A 31 9.02 12.06 -20.14
CA LYS A 31 10.33 11.56 -19.65
C LYS A 31 10.20 10.86 -18.31
N LYS A 32 9.46 11.45 -17.36
CA LYS A 32 9.21 10.84 -16.04
C LYS A 32 8.43 9.52 -16.15
N LEU A 33 7.42 9.46 -17.04
CA LEU A 33 6.68 8.22 -17.30
C LEU A 33 7.59 7.12 -17.86
N PHE A 34 8.44 7.43 -18.83
CA PHE A 34 9.39 6.46 -19.36
C PHE A 34 10.42 6.00 -18.33
N ILE A 35 10.91 6.89 -17.47
CA ILE A 35 11.79 6.51 -16.35
C ILE A 35 11.05 5.53 -15.41
N THR A 36 9.83 5.86 -15.02
CA THR A 36 9.02 4.98 -14.14
C THR A 36 8.81 3.60 -14.77
N LEU A 37 8.39 3.54 -16.03
CA LEU A 37 8.20 2.27 -16.75
C LEU A 37 9.51 1.50 -16.92
N GLY A 38 10.60 2.17 -17.27
CA GLY A 38 11.92 1.54 -17.40
C GLY A 38 12.41 0.92 -16.09
N LEU A 39 12.23 1.63 -14.97
CA LEU A 39 12.60 1.11 -13.64
C LEU A 39 11.69 -0.04 -13.19
N LEU A 40 10.40 -0.04 -13.56
CA LEU A 40 9.52 -1.19 -13.34
C LEU A 40 9.93 -2.43 -14.17
N VAL A 41 10.49 -2.24 -15.38
CA VAL A 41 11.08 -3.34 -16.16
C VAL A 41 12.32 -3.89 -15.47
N VAL A 42 13.19 -3.03 -14.93
CA VAL A 42 14.36 -3.45 -14.12
C VAL A 42 13.91 -4.25 -12.90
N PHE A 43 12.88 -3.78 -12.19
CA PHE A 43 12.28 -4.53 -11.07
C PHE A 43 11.85 -5.94 -11.50
N ARG A 44 11.13 -6.06 -12.63
CA ARG A 44 10.68 -7.36 -13.14
C ARG A 44 11.84 -8.27 -13.52
N PHE A 45 12.90 -7.74 -14.08
CA PHE A 45 14.12 -8.50 -14.36
C PHE A 45 14.70 -9.08 -13.07
N VAL A 46 14.90 -8.27 -12.04
CA VAL A 46 15.45 -8.71 -10.72
C VAL A 46 14.53 -9.73 -10.05
N ALA A 47 13.21 -9.58 -10.17
CA ALA A 47 12.23 -10.54 -9.65
C ALA A 47 12.29 -11.92 -10.32
N HIS A 48 13.07 -12.10 -11.40
CA HIS A 48 13.28 -13.38 -12.08
C HIS A 48 14.71 -13.92 -11.92
N VAL A 49 15.61 -13.22 -11.23
CA VAL A 49 16.97 -13.71 -10.94
C VAL A 49 16.89 -14.69 -9.76
N PRO A 50 16.98 -16.00 -9.99
CA PRO A 50 16.78 -17.00 -8.94
C PRO A 50 17.97 -17.04 -7.96
N ILE A 51 17.68 -17.36 -6.70
CA ILE A 51 18.71 -17.74 -5.73
C ILE A 51 19.14 -19.17 -6.04
N PRO A 52 20.46 -19.49 -6.05
CA PRO A 52 20.92 -20.84 -6.31
C PRO A 52 20.49 -21.83 -5.23
N GLY A 53 20.24 -23.10 -5.62
CA GLY A 53 19.93 -24.19 -4.69
C GLY A 53 18.45 -24.47 -4.44
N VAL A 54 17.55 -23.98 -5.29
CA VAL A 54 16.09 -24.14 -5.14
C VAL A 54 15.50 -25.04 -6.20
N ASP A 55 14.67 -25.99 -5.76
CA ASP A 55 13.85 -26.80 -6.66
C ASP A 55 12.51 -26.09 -6.94
N ARG A 56 12.30 -25.70 -8.21
CA ARG A 56 11.09 -24.98 -8.62
C ARG A 56 9.81 -25.80 -8.52
N ALA A 57 9.90 -27.11 -8.75
CA ALA A 57 8.73 -27.98 -8.72
C ALA A 57 8.20 -28.14 -7.30
N LEU A 58 9.10 -28.31 -6.33
CA LEU A 58 8.75 -28.38 -4.90
C LEU A 58 8.25 -27.02 -4.39
N LEU A 59 8.80 -25.93 -4.90
CA LEU A 59 8.36 -24.56 -4.55
C LEU A 59 6.91 -24.32 -5.00
N GLU A 60 6.51 -24.73 -6.20
CA GLU A 60 5.13 -24.59 -6.67
C GLU A 60 4.15 -25.39 -5.80
N GLN A 61 4.50 -26.62 -5.41
CA GLN A 61 3.69 -27.43 -4.49
C GLN A 61 3.57 -26.78 -3.10
N ALA A 62 4.64 -26.14 -2.61
CA ALA A 62 4.62 -25.42 -1.34
C ALA A 62 3.63 -24.24 -1.37
N PHE A 63 3.54 -23.52 -2.49
CA PHE A 63 2.57 -22.42 -2.66
C PHE A 63 1.12 -22.90 -2.69
N ASP A 64 0.86 -24.07 -3.28
CA ASP A 64 -0.50 -24.62 -3.34
C ASP A 64 -0.99 -25.07 -1.95
N ASN A 65 -0.07 -25.48 -1.06
CA ASN A 65 -0.38 -25.99 0.25
C ASN A 65 -0.34 -24.92 1.36
N ASN A 66 0.28 -23.76 1.12
CA ASN A 66 0.48 -22.75 2.15
C ASN A 66 0.03 -21.35 1.72
N ALA A 67 -1.14 -20.93 2.21
CA ALA A 67 -1.72 -19.61 1.88
C ALA A 67 -0.88 -18.43 2.42
N LEU A 68 -0.04 -18.63 3.46
CA LEU A 68 0.90 -17.61 3.95
C LEU A 68 1.92 -17.24 2.88
N LEU A 69 2.44 -18.22 2.14
CA LEU A 69 3.36 -17.98 1.03
C LEU A 69 2.69 -17.14 -0.07
N GLY A 70 1.39 -17.33 -0.30
CA GLY A 70 0.60 -16.50 -1.20
C GLY A 70 0.55 -15.02 -0.78
N LEU A 71 0.38 -14.72 0.51
CA LEU A 71 0.41 -13.35 1.03
C LEU A 71 1.81 -12.72 0.90
N PHE A 72 2.87 -13.46 1.26
CA PHE A 72 4.24 -12.97 1.06
C PHE A 72 4.55 -12.71 -0.41
N ASN A 73 4.06 -13.58 -1.31
CA ASN A 73 4.22 -13.42 -2.75
C ASN A 73 3.52 -12.14 -3.28
N LEU A 74 2.38 -11.76 -2.69
CA LEU A 74 1.71 -10.50 -3.01
C LEU A 74 2.62 -9.28 -2.73
N PHE A 75 3.23 -9.24 -1.54
CA PHE A 75 4.11 -8.13 -1.14
C PHE A 75 5.47 -8.15 -1.85
N SER A 76 5.95 -9.32 -2.26
CA SER A 76 7.16 -9.45 -3.08
C SER A 76 6.93 -9.13 -4.55
N GLY A 77 5.67 -8.89 -4.95
CA GLY A 77 5.35 -8.63 -6.35
C GLY A 77 5.54 -9.84 -7.26
N GLY A 78 5.32 -11.06 -6.75
CA GLY A 78 5.50 -12.31 -7.49
C GLY A 78 6.93 -12.86 -7.49
N ALA A 79 7.86 -12.16 -6.86
CA ALA A 79 9.28 -12.54 -6.83
C ALA A 79 9.55 -13.80 -5.97
N LEU A 80 8.72 -14.04 -4.94
CA LEU A 80 8.85 -15.19 -4.07
C LEU A 80 8.54 -16.51 -4.80
N ARG A 81 7.58 -16.51 -5.71
CA ARG A 81 7.23 -17.71 -6.50
C ARG A 81 8.40 -18.23 -7.34
N ASN A 82 9.34 -17.34 -7.70
CA ASN A 82 10.56 -17.71 -8.41
C ASN A 82 11.76 -17.90 -7.47
N LEU A 83 11.56 -17.73 -6.16
CA LEU A 83 12.60 -17.58 -5.13
C LEU A 83 13.78 -16.74 -5.65
N SER A 84 13.46 -15.55 -6.10
CA SER A 84 14.45 -14.62 -6.65
C SER A 84 15.18 -13.86 -5.55
N VAL A 85 16.25 -13.18 -5.92
CA VAL A 85 16.95 -12.22 -5.05
C VAL A 85 15.99 -11.18 -4.45
N ALA A 86 14.90 -10.87 -5.16
CA ALA A 86 13.82 -9.98 -4.71
C ALA A 86 12.70 -10.70 -3.94
N ALA A 87 12.89 -11.93 -3.45
CA ALA A 87 11.84 -12.75 -2.84
C ALA A 87 11.16 -12.09 -1.63
N LEU A 88 11.88 -11.31 -0.82
CA LEU A 88 11.29 -10.52 0.26
C LEU A 88 10.55 -9.27 -0.24
N GLY A 89 10.79 -8.85 -1.47
CA GLY A 89 10.26 -7.61 -2.00
C GLY A 89 10.65 -6.38 -1.17
N VAL A 90 9.74 -5.44 -1.05
CA VAL A 90 9.88 -4.23 -0.21
C VAL A 90 9.29 -4.41 1.20
N TYR A 91 8.83 -5.62 1.55
CA TYR A 91 8.15 -5.91 2.82
C TYR A 91 8.99 -5.59 4.07
N PRO A 92 10.30 -5.91 4.15
CA PRO A 92 11.12 -5.55 5.30
C PRO A 92 11.22 -4.03 5.52
N PHE A 93 11.29 -3.26 4.44
CA PHE A 93 11.30 -1.81 4.51
C PHE A 93 9.95 -1.25 5.01
N ILE A 94 8.83 -1.81 4.53
CA ILE A 94 7.49 -1.43 5.00
C ILE A 94 7.38 -1.70 6.51
N THR A 95 7.85 -2.86 6.98
CA THR A 95 7.83 -3.21 8.41
C THR A 95 8.68 -2.22 9.22
N ALA A 96 9.87 -1.87 8.74
CA ALA A 96 10.70 -0.85 9.37
C ALA A 96 10.01 0.53 9.40
N GLN A 97 9.34 0.91 8.32
CA GLN A 97 8.58 2.15 8.24
C GLN A 97 7.40 2.18 9.22
N ILE A 98 6.71 1.03 9.40
CA ILE A 98 5.65 0.88 10.40
C ILE A 98 6.22 1.16 11.80
N ILE A 99 7.32 0.49 12.15
CA ILE A 99 7.98 0.64 13.44
C ILE A 99 8.38 2.11 13.66
N MET A 100 8.98 2.75 12.67
CA MET A 100 9.35 4.17 12.78
C MET A 100 8.14 5.08 12.93
N ASN A 101 7.07 4.86 12.17
CA ASN A 101 5.83 5.65 12.28
C ASN A 101 5.16 5.50 13.66
N LEU A 102 5.28 4.32 14.29
CA LEU A 102 4.81 4.10 15.67
C LEU A 102 5.72 4.76 16.71
N LEU A 103 7.03 4.75 16.48
CA LEU A 103 8.02 5.33 17.41
C LEU A 103 8.04 6.86 17.39
N VAL A 104 7.82 7.50 16.25
CA VAL A 104 7.86 8.98 16.12
C VAL A 104 6.94 9.69 17.12
N PRO A 105 5.67 9.32 17.34
CA PRO A 105 4.83 9.97 18.34
C PRO A 105 5.17 9.59 19.79
N ILE A 106 5.86 8.47 20.03
CA ILE A 106 6.18 7.95 21.37
C ILE A 106 7.51 8.48 21.88
N VAL A 107 8.53 8.54 21.00
CA VAL A 107 9.89 8.94 21.36
C VAL A 107 10.07 10.44 21.19
N PRO A 108 10.29 11.23 22.27
CA PRO A 108 10.37 12.70 22.19
C PRO A 108 11.43 13.24 21.23
N SER A 109 12.59 12.55 21.11
CA SER A 109 13.65 12.94 20.18
C SER A 109 13.25 12.79 18.73
N LEU A 110 12.52 11.72 18.37
CA LEU A 110 12.00 11.51 17.02
C LEU A 110 10.84 12.46 16.72
N GLN A 111 10.02 12.78 17.72
CA GLN A 111 8.96 13.77 17.59
C GLN A 111 9.53 15.17 17.33
N ALA A 112 10.58 15.58 18.04
CA ALA A 112 11.29 16.84 17.79
C ALA A 112 11.82 16.87 16.35
N LEU A 113 12.51 15.79 15.93
CA LEU A 113 13.05 15.65 14.59
C LEU A 113 11.96 15.75 13.51
N SER A 114 10.78 15.17 13.72
CA SER A 114 9.67 15.25 12.77
C SER A 114 9.12 16.68 12.58
N ARG A 115 9.35 17.58 13.55
CA ARG A 115 8.95 19.00 13.51
C ARG A 115 10.00 19.90 12.85
N GLU A 116 11.22 19.43 12.62
CA GLU A 116 12.30 20.19 11.96
C GLU A 116 12.06 20.39 10.45
N GLY A 117 10.94 19.89 9.91
CA GLY A 117 10.58 20.03 8.51
C GLY A 117 11.23 18.98 7.62
N GLU A 118 11.74 19.37 6.44
CA GLU A 118 12.26 18.44 5.45
C GLU A 118 13.54 17.73 5.90
N SER A 119 14.46 18.46 6.52
CA SER A 119 15.71 17.88 7.05
C SER A 119 15.45 16.78 8.08
N GLY A 120 14.52 17.01 9.00
CA GLY A 120 14.15 16.02 10.00
C GLY A 120 13.46 14.79 9.42
N ARG A 121 12.59 14.97 8.42
CA ARG A 121 11.96 13.86 7.70
C ARG A 121 12.98 12.98 6.97
N ASN A 122 13.98 13.59 6.32
CA ASN A 122 15.05 12.87 5.64
C ASN A 122 15.87 12.03 6.62
N ARG A 123 16.15 12.54 7.84
CA ARG A 123 16.82 11.77 8.88
C ARG A 123 15.98 10.58 9.38
N ILE A 124 14.66 10.78 9.57
CA ILE A 124 13.76 9.69 9.96
C ILE A 124 13.73 8.61 8.86
N GLN A 125 13.71 9.00 7.57
CA GLN A 125 13.81 8.07 6.46
C GLN A 125 15.11 7.29 6.47
N LEU A 126 16.25 7.94 6.74
CA LEU A 126 17.55 7.28 6.88
C LEU A 126 17.53 6.23 8.01
N TYR A 127 16.95 6.56 9.17
CA TYR A 127 16.78 5.58 10.25
C TYR A 127 15.88 4.41 9.85
N THR A 128 14.88 4.66 9.03
CA THR A 128 14.03 3.60 8.46
C THR A 128 14.85 2.65 7.59
N HIS A 129 15.76 3.16 6.75
CA HIS A 129 16.67 2.32 5.95
C HIS A 129 17.59 1.48 6.83
N TYR A 130 18.19 2.08 7.87
CA TYR A 130 19.02 1.32 8.82
C TYR A 130 18.23 0.23 9.54
N ALA A 131 16.97 0.48 9.89
CA ALA A 131 16.11 -0.52 10.49
C ALA A 131 15.67 -1.62 9.49
N ALA A 132 15.56 -1.30 8.19
CA ALA A 132 15.18 -2.26 7.17
C ALA A 132 16.23 -3.35 6.93
N VAL A 133 17.51 -3.05 7.15
CA VAL A 133 18.62 -4.03 6.98
C VAL A 133 18.48 -5.21 7.95
N PRO A 134 18.46 -5.03 9.28
CA PRO A 134 18.28 -6.15 10.20
C PRO A 134 16.92 -6.83 10.03
N MET A 135 15.87 -6.06 9.69
CA MET A 135 14.54 -6.65 9.39
C MET A 135 14.59 -7.58 8.19
N SER A 136 15.32 -7.22 7.12
CA SER A 136 15.45 -8.09 5.94
C SER A 136 16.24 -9.38 6.24
N ILE A 137 17.24 -9.32 7.13
CA ILE A 137 17.99 -10.52 7.57
C ILE A 137 17.07 -11.46 8.33
N VAL A 138 16.34 -10.94 9.34
CA VAL A 138 15.45 -11.75 10.18
C VAL A 138 14.32 -12.36 9.35
N GLN A 139 13.67 -11.55 8.51
CA GLN A 139 12.57 -12.00 7.66
C GLN A 139 13.06 -12.96 6.56
N GLY A 140 14.25 -12.72 5.99
CA GLY A 140 14.85 -13.61 5.01
C GLY A 140 15.13 -15.00 5.59
N TYR A 141 15.71 -15.06 6.77
CA TYR A 141 15.93 -16.34 7.46
C TYR A 141 14.60 -17.02 7.80
N ALA A 142 13.63 -16.30 8.37
CA ALA A 142 12.32 -16.85 8.68
C ALA A 142 11.62 -17.43 7.43
N GLN A 143 11.74 -16.76 6.29
CA GLN A 143 11.16 -17.21 5.04
C GLN A 143 11.85 -18.48 4.49
N LEU A 144 13.17 -18.58 4.61
CA LEU A 144 13.89 -19.81 4.24
C LEU A 144 13.44 -20.98 5.11
N VAL A 145 13.28 -20.79 6.44
CA VAL A 145 12.79 -21.85 7.35
C VAL A 145 11.39 -22.33 6.95
N ILE A 146 10.47 -21.42 6.58
CA ILE A 146 9.12 -21.81 6.09
C ILE A 146 9.21 -22.62 4.80
N LEU A 147 10.13 -22.28 3.91
CA LEU A 147 10.33 -23.01 2.65
C LEU A 147 10.99 -24.37 2.86
N GLU A 148 11.88 -24.51 3.83
CA GLU A 148 12.45 -25.80 4.23
C GLU A 148 11.37 -26.74 4.77
N GLN A 149 10.48 -26.26 5.63
CA GLN A 149 9.36 -27.04 6.18
C GLN A 149 8.39 -27.52 5.10
N SER A 150 8.22 -26.75 4.04
CA SER A 150 7.41 -27.15 2.88
C SER A 150 8.16 -28.08 1.90
N GLY A 151 9.42 -28.46 2.20
CA GLY A 151 10.25 -29.32 1.37
C GLY A 151 10.81 -28.64 0.12
N ALA A 152 10.58 -27.34 -0.08
CA ALA A 152 11.02 -26.60 -1.26
C ALA A 152 12.54 -26.34 -1.29
N ILE A 153 13.17 -26.36 -0.12
CA ILE A 153 14.61 -26.19 0.06
C ILE A 153 15.06 -27.23 1.09
N SER A 154 16.25 -27.79 0.94
CA SER A 154 16.85 -28.71 1.89
C SER A 154 18.15 -28.11 2.45
N GLY A 155 18.38 -28.31 3.75
CA GLY A 155 19.65 -27.97 4.39
C GLY A 155 19.80 -26.48 4.74
N ILE A 156 18.92 -25.97 5.60
CA ILE A 156 19.06 -24.64 6.18
C ILE A 156 19.70 -24.76 7.57
N GLY A 157 20.87 -24.17 7.75
CA GLY A 157 21.57 -24.18 9.04
C GLY A 157 22.69 -23.15 9.10
N PHE A 158 23.06 -22.77 10.32
CA PHE A 158 24.23 -21.90 10.57
C PHE A 158 25.49 -22.68 10.90
N THR A 159 25.42 -24.03 10.91
CA THR A 159 26.52 -24.92 11.26
C THR A 159 26.77 -25.95 10.15
N GLY A 160 28.04 -26.32 9.93
CA GLY A 160 28.42 -27.31 8.93
C GLY A 160 28.37 -26.83 7.47
N PRO A 161 28.21 -27.74 6.50
CA PRO A 161 28.23 -27.41 5.07
C PRO A 161 27.04 -26.55 4.62
N GLU A 162 25.98 -26.48 5.40
CA GLU A 162 24.72 -25.78 5.09
C GLU A 162 24.78 -24.27 5.44
N ALA A 163 25.76 -23.87 6.25
CA ALA A 163 25.89 -22.48 6.71
C ALA A 163 26.14 -21.51 5.57
N LEU A 164 27.02 -21.85 4.65
CA LEU A 164 27.40 -20.95 3.56
C LEU A 164 26.25 -20.74 2.54
N PRO A 165 25.51 -21.74 2.10
CA PRO A 165 24.30 -21.55 1.28
C PRO A 165 23.24 -20.71 2.00
N THR A 166 22.97 -20.97 3.27
CA THR A 166 21.97 -20.21 4.06
C THR A 166 22.36 -18.75 4.19
N ILE A 167 23.61 -18.45 4.56
CA ILE A 167 24.09 -17.06 4.70
C ILE A 167 24.06 -16.35 3.34
N SER A 168 24.48 -17.03 2.26
CA SER A 168 24.46 -16.44 0.93
C SER A 168 23.04 -16.13 0.45
N ALA A 169 22.07 -17.00 0.74
CA ALA A 169 20.66 -16.77 0.40
C ALA A 169 20.07 -15.59 1.18
N VAL A 170 20.31 -15.53 2.50
CA VAL A 170 19.83 -14.40 3.34
C VAL A 170 20.45 -13.08 2.90
N ILE A 171 21.77 -13.03 2.64
CA ILE A 171 22.45 -11.81 2.18
C ILE A 171 21.94 -11.41 0.78
N SER A 172 21.71 -12.36 -0.10
CA SER A 172 21.16 -12.09 -1.44
C SER A 172 19.76 -11.49 -1.35
N MET A 173 18.88 -12.02 -0.51
CA MET A 173 17.55 -11.48 -0.29
C MET A 173 17.57 -10.10 0.36
N MET A 174 18.48 -9.87 1.33
CA MET A 174 18.71 -8.56 1.94
C MET A 174 19.15 -7.54 0.88
N ALA A 175 20.16 -7.91 0.07
CA ALA A 175 20.67 -7.05 -1.01
C ALA A 175 19.56 -6.74 -2.04
N GLY A 176 18.75 -7.73 -2.40
CA GLY A 176 17.59 -7.54 -3.27
C GLY A 176 16.56 -6.58 -2.70
N THR A 177 16.23 -6.70 -1.42
CA THR A 177 15.33 -5.76 -0.73
C THR A 177 15.87 -4.33 -0.78
N MET A 178 17.13 -4.13 -0.41
CA MET A 178 17.76 -2.80 -0.41
C MET A 178 17.84 -2.22 -1.83
N PHE A 179 18.10 -3.06 -2.83
CA PHE A 179 18.06 -2.65 -4.23
C PHE A 179 16.67 -2.20 -4.66
N LEU A 180 15.61 -2.93 -4.28
CA LEU A 180 14.23 -2.55 -4.59
C LEU A 180 13.80 -1.26 -3.89
N VAL A 181 14.23 -1.04 -2.65
CA VAL A 181 13.98 0.21 -1.92
C VAL A 181 14.65 1.37 -2.63
N TRP A 182 15.93 1.24 -2.99
CA TRP A 182 16.67 2.23 -3.78
C TRP A 182 16.01 2.52 -5.13
N LEU A 183 15.57 1.48 -5.83
CA LEU A 183 14.82 1.62 -7.09
C LEU A 183 13.51 2.41 -6.88
N GLY A 184 12.79 2.13 -5.78
CA GLY A 184 11.57 2.85 -5.40
C GLY A 184 11.83 4.33 -5.11
N GLU A 185 12.96 4.66 -4.50
CA GLU A 185 13.35 6.05 -4.25
C GLU A 185 13.66 6.79 -5.56
N ILE A 186 14.41 6.17 -6.47
CA ILE A 186 14.65 6.75 -7.79
C ILE A 186 13.34 7.03 -8.54
N ILE A 187 12.37 6.10 -8.47
CA ILE A 187 11.04 6.32 -9.07
C ILE A 187 10.35 7.52 -8.40
N THR A 188 10.43 7.64 -7.08
CA THR A 188 9.78 8.73 -6.34
C THR A 188 10.40 10.10 -6.67
N GLU A 189 11.71 10.16 -6.81
CA GLU A 189 12.44 11.41 -7.11
C GLU A 189 12.34 11.82 -8.58
N ASN A 190 12.57 10.89 -9.50
CA ASN A 190 12.74 11.16 -10.92
C ASN A 190 11.54 10.74 -11.78
N GLY A 191 10.61 9.97 -11.21
CA GLY A 191 9.42 9.44 -11.88
C GLY A 191 8.13 10.17 -11.50
N ILE A 192 7.03 9.41 -11.51
CA ILE A 192 5.69 9.85 -11.12
C ILE A 192 5.14 8.84 -10.09
N GLY A 193 4.60 9.33 -8.99
CA GLY A 193 4.01 8.49 -7.97
C GLY A 193 4.97 8.12 -6.84
N ASN A 194 4.48 7.35 -5.88
CA ASN A 194 5.32 6.74 -4.84
C ASN A 194 5.94 5.46 -5.39
N GLY A 195 7.26 5.42 -5.52
CA GLY A 195 7.96 4.31 -6.19
C GLY A 195 7.81 2.96 -5.49
N ILE A 196 7.79 2.93 -4.15
CA ILE A 196 7.58 1.69 -3.39
C ILE A 196 6.18 1.13 -3.69
N SER A 197 5.17 1.99 -3.67
CA SER A 197 3.79 1.62 -4.02
C SER A 197 3.67 1.13 -5.46
N LEU A 198 4.40 1.75 -6.39
CA LEU A 198 4.44 1.35 -7.80
C LEU A 198 5.15 0.01 -8.02
N ILE A 199 6.18 -0.31 -7.25
CA ILE A 199 6.83 -1.64 -7.28
C ILE A 199 5.83 -2.71 -6.84
N ILE A 200 5.10 -2.50 -5.75
CA ILE A 200 4.06 -3.43 -5.30
C ILE A 200 2.97 -3.57 -6.35
N PHE A 201 2.48 -2.45 -6.89
CA PHE A 201 1.50 -2.42 -7.98
C PHE A 201 1.98 -3.19 -9.21
N GLY A 202 3.21 -2.95 -9.67
CA GLY A 202 3.80 -3.64 -10.81
C GLY A 202 3.88 -5.15 -10.60
N GLY A 203 4.16 -5.57 -9.37
CA GLY A 203 4.14 -6.98 -8.98
C GLY A 203 2.76 -7.61 -9.06
N ILE A 204 1.73 -6.93 -8.50
CA ILE A 204 0.35 -7.41 -8.53
C ILE A 204 -0.17 -7.51 -9.96
N VAL A 205 0.02 -6.46 -10.77
CA VAL A 205 -0.42 -6.43 -12.18
C VAL A 205 0.25 -7.55 -12.99
N ALA A 206 1.52 -7.80 -12.76
CA ALA A 206 2.23 -8.86 -13.47
C ALA A 206 1.83 -10.28 -13.05
N GLY A 207 1.19 -10.43 -11.88
CA GLY A 207 0.57 -11.68 -11.43
C GLY A 207 -0.81 -11.94 -12.06
N LEU A 208 -1.52 -10.92 -12.55
CA LEU A 208 -2.86 -11.10 -13.12
C LEU A 208 -2.93 -12.09 -14.31
N PRO A 209 -2.01 -12.06 -15.29
CA PRO A 209 -2.07 -13.00 -16.42
C PRO A 209 -1.95 -14.48 -15.98
N THR A 210 -1.26 -14.77 -14.87
CA THR A 210 -1.09 -16.14 -14.38
C THR A 210 -2.36 -16.72 -13.73
N LEU A 211 -3.33 -15.87 -13.40
CA LEU A 211 -4.63 -16.32 -12.86
C LEU A 211 -5.51 -16.96 -13.94
N PHE A 212 -5.42 -16.53 -15.19
CA PHE A 212 -6.26 -17.06 -16.28
C PHE A 212 -6.08 -18.57 -16.51
N PRO A 213 -4.86 -19.11 -16.69
CA PRO A 213 -4.65 -20.54 -16.82
C PRO A 213 -5.15 -21.33 -15.60
N GLN A 214 -5.01 -20.79 -14.38
CA GLN A 214 -5.46 -21.45 -13.16
C GLN A 214 -6.99 -21.56 -13.10
N ILE A 215 -7.72 -20.52 -13.49
CA ILE A 215 -9.19 -20.55 -13.57
C ILE A 215 -9.67 -21.57 -14.60
N VAL A 216 -9.00 -21.65 -15.75
CA VAL A 216 -9.36 -22.58 -16.83
C VAL A 216 -9.05 -24.03 -16.42
N SER A 217 -7.92 -24.30 -15.78
CA SER A 217 -7.50 -25.65 -15.39
C SER A 217 -8.39 -26.27 -14.30
N GLN A 218 -9.03 -25.46 -13.46
CA GLN A 218 -9.89 -25.93 -12.38
C GLN A 218 -11.34 -26.23 -12.80
N ASN A 219 -11.67 -26.17 -14.11
CA ASN A 219 -13.02 -26.41 -14.62
C ASN A 219 -14.13 -25.63 -13.86
N VAL A 220 -13.81 -24.39 -13.48
CA VAL A 220 -14.75 -23.52 -12.76
C VAL A 220 -15.97 -23.26 -13.64
N GLY A 221 -17.16 -23.54 -13.13
CA GLY A 221 -18.41 -23.38 -13.89
C GLY A 221 -18.57 -21.93 -14.40
N TRP A 222 -19.15 -21.79 -15.59
CA TRP A 222 -19.42 -20.49 -16.22
C TRP A 222 -20.14 -19.48 -15.28
N PHE A 223 -21.09 -19.96 -14.49
CA PHE A 223 -21.82 -19.13 -13.53
C PHE A 223 -20.88 -18.55 -12.45
N SER A 224 -19.93 -19.33 -11.96
CA SER A 224 -18.96 -18.87 -10.96
C SER A 224 -17.99 -17.85 -11.54
N ILE A 225 -17.58 -18.00 -12.79
CA ILE A 225 -16.73 -17.03 -13.49
C ILE A 225 -17.49 -15.69 -13.65
N ALA A 226 -18.75 -15.75 -14.10
CA ALA A 226 -19.58 -14.56 -14.23
C ALA A 226 -19.80 -13.85 -12.88
N ALA A 227 -20.08 -14.62 -11.81
CA ALA A 227 -20.21 -14.08 -10.46
C ALA A 227 -18.92 -13.39 -9.98
N MET A 228 -17.77 -13.99 -10.22
CA MET A 228 -16.46 -13.41 -9.88
C MET A 228 -16.23 -12.07 -10.58
N ILE A 229 -16.53 -11.98 -11.88
CA ILE A 229 -16.37 -10.74 -12.65
C ILE A 229 -17.29 -9.66 -12.08
N VAL A 230 -18.56 -9.99 -11.81
CA VAL A 230 -19.54 -9.04 -11.24
C VAL A 230 -19.09 -8.54 -9.86
N ILE A 231 -18.68 -9.45 -8.98
CA ILE A 231 -18.19 -9.09 -7.65
C ILE A 231 -16.90 -8.25 -7.76
N GLY A 232 -15.97 -8.63 -8.63
CA GLY A 232 -14.72 -7.88 -8.85
C GLY A 232 -15.00 -6.45 -9.32
N VAL A 233 -15.90 -6.27 -10.29
CA VAL A 233 -16.31 -4.94 -10.77
C VAL A 233 -17.05 -4.15 -9.68
N ALA A 234 -17.93 -4.79 -8.90
CA ALA A 234 -18.62 -4.14 -7.79
C ALA A 234 -17.64 -3.67 -6.68
N VAL A 235 -16.68 -4.52 -6.32
CA VAL A 235 -15.62 -4.17 -5.35
C VAL A 235 -14.77 -3.02 -5.88
N LEU A 236 -14.36 -3.06 -7.14
CA LEU A 236 -13.59 -2.00 -7.78
C LEU A 236 -14.35 -0.66 -7.77
N ALA A 237 -15.61 -0.67 -8.15
CA ALA A 237 -16.48 0.51 -8.13
C ALA A 237 -16.65 1.07 -6.70
N ALA A 238 -16.84 0.20 -5.71
CA ALA A 238 -16.95 0.60 -4.31
C ALA A 238 -15.64 1.22 -3.79
N ILE A 239 -14.48 0.65 -4.14
CA ILE A 239 -13.17 1.19 -3.77
C ILE A 239 -12.99 2.59 -4.36
N VAL A 240 -13.23 2.78 -5.66
CA VAL A 240 -13.12 4.08 -6.32
C VAL A 240 -14.05 5.10 -5.68
N PHE A 241 -15.30 4.72 -5.42
CA PHE A 241 -16.30 5.60 -4.81
C PHE A 241 -15.85 6.10 -3.42
N VAL A 242 -15.36 5.22 -2.55
CA VAL A 242 -14.93 5.60 -1.21
C VAL A 242 -13.60 6.37 -1.22
N GLN A 243 -12.68 6.04 -2.11
CA GLN A 243 -11.41 6.76 -2.24
C GLN A 243 -11.59 8.19 -2.79
N GLU A 244 -12.59 8.43 -3.64
CA GLU A 244 -12.93 9.75 -4.15
C GLU A 244 -13.85 10.54 -3.20
N ALA A 245 -14.51 9.85 -2.27
CA ALA A 245 -15.41 10.48 -1.31
C ALA A 245 -14.67 11.46 -0.41
N GLN A 246 -15.12 12.73 -0.39
CA GLN A 246 -14.50 13.79 0.41
C GLN A 246 -15.56 14.69 1.05
N ARG A 247 -15.29 15.12 2.29
CA ARG A 247 -16.04 16.17 2.97
C ARG A 247 -15.34 17.51 2.77
N ARG A 248 -16.03 18.49 2.21
CA ARG A 248 -15.49 19.85 1.99
C ARG A 248 -15.85 20.72 3.17
N ILE A 249 -14.83 21.26 3.89
CA ILE A 249 -15.03 22.23 4.97
C ILE A 249 -14.83 23.63 4.36
N PRO A 250 -15.84 24.52 4.42
CA PRO A 250 -15.70 25.87 3.89
C PRO A 250 -14.71 26.68 4.73
N VAL A 251 -13.82 27.40 4.05
CA VAL A 251 -12.82 28.27 4.64
C VAL A 251 -12.90 29.63 3.96
N GLN A 252 -12.79 30.70 4.75
CA GLN A 252 -12.73 32.05 4.24
C GLN A 252 -11.34 32.64 4.51
N TYR A 253 -10.80 33.30 3.48
CA TYR A 253 -9.56 34.04 3.57
C TYR A 253 -9.88 35.53 3.54
N ALA A 254 -9.39 36.29 4.53
CA ALA A 254 -9.47 37.74 4.53
C ALA A 254 -8.39 38.32 3.59
N ARG A 255 -8.68 38.39 2.29
CA ARG A 255 -7.81 39.04 1.31
C ARG A 255 -8.28 40.50 1.08
N SER A 256 -7.43 41.46 1.38
CA SER A 256 -7.62 42.82 0.95
C SER A 256 -6.98 42.99 -0.43
N VAL A 257 -7.79 43.39 -1.42
CA VAL A 257 -7.31 43.70 -2.77
C VAL A 257 -7.38 45.20 -2.96
N PHE A 258 -6.26 45.84 -3.33
CA PHE A 258 -6.20 47.24 -3.67
C PHE A 258 -6.69 47.42 -5.11
N LYS A 259 -7.84 48.03 -5.31
CA LYS A 259 -8.37 48.32 -6.63
C LYS A 259 -8.80 49.80 -6.71
N SER A 260 -8.25 50.54 -7.67
CA SER A 260 -8.55 51.96 -7.89
C SER A 260 -8.40 52.86 -6.67
N GLY A 261 -7.31 52.75 -5.88
CA GLY A 261 -7.06 53.61 -4.74
C GLY A 261 -7.88 53.31 -3.48
N ARG A 262 -8.73 52.29 -3.49
CA ARG A 262 -9.50 51.81 -2.34
C ARG A 262 -9.24 50.37 -2.01
N MET A 263 -9.15 50.09 -0.71
CA MET A 263 -8.99 48.70 -0.18
C MET A 263 -10.35 47.99 -0.19
N TYR A 264 -10.52 47.03 -1.06
CA TYR A 264 -11.70 46.15 -1.05
C TYR A 264 -11.37 44.86 -0.31
N ARG A 265 -12.18 44.53 0.69
CA ARG A 265 -12.12 43.24 1.36
C ARG A 265 -12.82 42.19 0.46
N GLN A 266 -12.06 41.47 -0.31
CA GLN A 266 -12.58 40.36 -1.12
C GLN A 266 -12.51 39.09 -0.30
N SER A 267 -13.66 38.57 0.15
CA SER A 267 -13.76 37.29 0.82
C SER A 267 -13.59 36.19 -0.23
N GLY A 268 -12.41 35.57 -0.30
CA GLY A 268 -12.19 34.37 -1.06
C GLY A 268 -12.77 33.18 -0.31
N GLN A 269 -13.79 32.52 -0.88
CA GLN A 269 -14.29 31.26 -0.36
C GLN A 269 -13.47 30.12 -0.96
N SER A 270 -12.91 29.28 -0.10
CA SER A 270 -12.21 28.05 -0.46
C SER A 270 -12.70 26.90 0.43
N HIS A 271 -12.28 25.69 0.17
CA HIS A 271 -12.63 24.57 1.05
C HIS A 271 -11.42 23.66 1.29
N ILE A 272 -11.37 23.09 2.47
CA ILE A 272 -10.45 22.02 2.81
C ILE A 272 -11.14 20.69 2.47
N PRO A 273 -10.60 19.91 1.51
CA PRO A 273 -11.13 18.58 1.21
C PRO A 273 -10.60 17.58 2.24
N LEU A 274 -11.47 17.03 3.10
CA LEU A 274 -11.16 15.91 3.96
C LEU A 274 -11.65 14.62 3.31
N ARG A 275 -10.74 13.73 2.94
CA ARG A 275 -11.07 12.44 2.33
C ARG A 275 -11.63 11.47 3.36
N VAL A 276 -12.59 10.63 2.97
CA VAL A 276 -13.13 9.56 3.82
C VAL A 276 -12.03 8.56 4.16
N ASN A 277 -11.22 8.19 3.18
CA ASN A 277 -10.01 7.43 3.39
C ASN A 277 -8.78 8.33 3.25
N SER A 278 -8.44 9.07 4.32
CA SER A 278 -7.25 9.93 4.36
C SER A 278 -5.96 9.13 4.53
N ALA A 279 -6.05 7.92 5.08
CA ALA A 279 -4.93 7.03 5.34
C ALA A 279 -4.49 6.25 4.08
N GLY A 280 -5.31 6.22 3.02
CA GLY A 280 -5.03 5.46 1.80
C GLY A 280 -5.04 3.95 2.02
N MET A 281 -4.09 3.24 1.43
CA MET A 281 -3.94 1.79 1.53
C MET A 281 -2.97 1.35 2.64
N ILE A 282 -2.22 2.28 3.22
CA ILE A 282 -1.15 1.99 4.19
C ILE A 282 -1.64 1.21 5.41
N PRO A 283 -2.80 1.54 6.04
CA PRO A 283 -3.33 0.78 7.17
C PRO A 283 -3.56 -0.70 6.88
N LEU A 284 -3.94 -1.01 5.65
CA LEU A 284 -4.18 -2.37 5.22
C LEU A 284 -2.88 -3.17 5.15
N ILE A 285 -1.83 -2.58 4.56
CA ILE A 285 -0.50 -3.18 4.52
C ILE A 285 0.01 -3.44 5.94
N PHE A 286 -0.21 -2.49 6.86
CA PHE A 286 0.18 -2.61 8.27
C PHE A 286 -0.56 -3.74 8.99
N ALA A 287 -1.87 -3.84 8.81
CA ALA A 287 -2.68 -4.88 9.41
C ALA A 287 -2.23 -6.28 8.96
N PHE A 288 -2.00 -6.47 7.66
CA PHE A 288 -1.49 -7.74 7.14
C PHE A 288 -0.09 -8.06 7.64
N SER A 289 0.81 -7.08 7.70
CA SER A 289 2.17 -7.28 8.21
C SER A 289 2.18 -7.77 9.66
N ILE A 290 1.29 -7.26 10.48
CA ILE A 290 1.20 -7.65 11.90
C ILE A 290 0.48 -9.00 12.07
N VAL A 291 -0.59 -9.25 11.31
CA VAL A 291 -1.33 -10.53 11.39
C VAL A 291 -0.47 -11.73 10.98
N ILE A 292 0.47 -11.54 10.06
CA ILE A 292 1.37 -12.61 9.62
C ILE A 292 2.40 -12.99 10.70
N PHE A 293 2.76 -12.07 11.58
CA PHE A 293 3.82 -12.30 12.56
C PHE A 293 3.51 -13.42 13.58
N PRO A 294 2.33 -13.49 14.23
CA PRO A 294 2.02 -14.55 15.20
C PRO A 294 2.11 -15.98 14.64
N PRO A 295 1.49 -16.32 13.48
CA PRO A 295 1.61 -17.67 12.94
C PRO A 295 3.04 -18.02 12.52
N VAL A 296 3.80 -17.09 11.96
CA VAL A 296 5.21 -17.32 11.61
C VAL A 296 6.06 -17.58 12.85
N ALA A 297 5.87 -16.79 13.91
CA ALA A 297 6.58 -17.01 15.18
C ALA A 297 6.18 -18.34 15.84
N ALA A 298 4.90 -18.72 15.77
CA ALA A 298 4.40 -19.96 16.31
C ALA A 298 4.95 -21.17 15.53
N ASP A 299 4.98 -21.12 14.21
CA ASP A 299 5.59 -22.16 13.36
C ASP A 299 7.09 -22.32 13.69
N PHE A 300 7.81 -21.24 13.87
CA PHE A 300 9.21 -21.28 14.27
C PHE A 300 9.41 -21.99 15.62
N VAL A 301 8.63 -21.62 16.65
CA VAL A 301 8.69 -22.23 17.99
C VAL A 301 8.28 -23.71 17.96
N ARG A 302 7.24 -24.05 17.21
CA ARG A 302 6.76 -25.42 17.02
C ARG A 302 7.87 -26.36 16.56
N ASN A 303 8.71 -25.93 15.64
CA ASN A 303 9.75 -26.76 15.04
C ASN A 303 11.04 -26.85 15.89
N GLN A 304 11.22 -25.93 16.84
CA GLN A 304 12.37 -25.94 17.75
C GLN A 304 12.08 -26.68 19.05
N THR A 305 10.82 -27.06 19.34
CA THR A 305 10.45 -27.63 20.63
C THR A 305 9.64 -28.90 20.47
N THR A 306 10.01 -29.95 21.21
CA THR A 306 9.28 -31.23 21.30
C THR A 306 8.30 -31.27 22.46
N THR A 307 8.19 -30.21 23.24
CA THR A 307 7.32 -30.14 24.44
C THR A 307 5.86 -30.07 24.03
N PRO A 308 5.00 -31.05 24.38
CA PRO A 308 3.65 -31.18 23.83
C PRO A 308 2.75 -29.98 24.04
N TRP A 309 2.80 -29.29 25.19
CA TRP A 309 1.96 -28.13 25.44
C TRP A 309 2.37 -26.92 24.58
N VAL A 310 3.67 -26.74 24.28
CA VAL A 310 4.18 -25.66 23.43
C VAL A 310 3.76 -25.91 21.98
N VAL A 311 3.87 -27.15 21.51
CA VAL A 311 3.43 -27.54 20.17
C VAL A 311 1.93 -27.34 20.03
N ASN A 312 1.11 -27.79 20.98
CA ASN A 312 -0.34 -27.57 20.93
C ASN A 312 -0.72 -26.08 20.95
N PHE A 313 -0.02 -25.27 21.73
CA PHE A 313 -0.24 -23.82 21.75
C PHE A 313 0.16 -23.18 20.41
N ALA A 314 1.29 -23.55 19.84
CA ALA A 314 1.73 -23.07 18.54
C ALA A 314 0.74 -23.46 17.43
N ASP A 315 0.27 -24.72 17.41
CA ASP A 315 -0.77 -25.19 16.49
C ASP A 315 -2.07 -24.39 16.64
N ALA A 316 -2.49 -24.07 17.86
CA ALA A 316 -3.66 -23.24 18.11
C ALA A 316 -3.47 -21.83 17.54
N VAL A 317 -2.30 -21.20 17.72
CA VAL A 317 -1.99 -19.87 17.16
C VAL A 317 -1.98 -19.91 15.64
N VAL A 318 -1.36 -20.91 15.02
CA VAL A 318 -1.32 -21.07 13.56
C VAL A 318 -2.74 -21.26 13.02
N ASN A 319 -3.57 -22.08 13.67
CA ASN A 319 -4.95 -22.31 13.25
C ASN A 319 -5.87 -21.10 13.45
N TRP A 320 -5.63 -20.27 14.47
CA TRP A 320 -6.45 -19.09 14.73
C TRP A 320 -6.05 -17.88 13.89
N PHE A 321 -4.75 -17.63 13.74
CA PHE A 321 -4.20 -16.45 13.10
C PHE A 321 -3.59 -16.70 11.71
N GLY A 322 -3.47 -17.98 11.30
CA GLY A 322 -3.02 -18.34 9.97
C GLY A 322 -4.19 -18.46 8.97
N PRO A 323 -4.00 -18.08 7.71
CA PRO A 323 -4.96 -18.35 6.65
C PRO A 323 -4.82 -19.82 6.18
N THR A 324 -4.83 -20.77 7.12
CA THR A 324 -4.57 -22.19 6.86
C THR A 324 -5.85 -22.94 6.57
N GLY A 325 -5.83 -23.81 5.52
CA GLY A 325 -6.93 -24.67 5.12
C GLY A 325 -7.92 -24.08 4.12
N ALA A 326 -8.86 -24.92 3.67
CA ALA A 326 -9.90 -24.54 2.72
C ALA A 326 -10.89 -23.48 3.30
N VAL A 327 -10.95 -23.37 4.62
CA VAL A 327 -11.84 -22.48 5.36
C VAL A 327 -11.01 -21.68 6.36
N VAL A 328 -10.88 -20.39 6.11
CA VAL A 328 -10.12 -19.49 6.97
C VAL A 328 -10.82 -19.29 8.31
N SER A 329 -10.07 -19.31 9.42
CA SER A 329 -10.62 -19.16 10.76
C SER A 329 -11.42 -17.84 10.91
N PRO A 330 -12.62 -17.86 11.50
CA PRO A 330 -13.36 -16.63 11.83
C PRO A 330 -12.57 -15.66 12.72
N VAL A 331 -11.66 -16.19 13.54
CA VAL A 331 -10.76 -15.38 14.39
C VAL A 331 -9.79 -14.57 13.54
N PHE A 332 -9.20 -15.18 12.50
CA PHE A 332 -8.34 -14.49 11.56
C PHE A 332 -9.09 -13.33 10.85
N ILE A 333 -10.30 -13.61 10.35
CA ILE A 333 -11.15 -12.65 9.65
C ILE A 333 -11.46 -11.45 10.57
N LEU A 334 -11.88 -11.74 11.82
CA LEU A 334 -12.16 -10.70 12.80
C LEU A 334 -10.92 -9.89 13.17
N THR A 335 -9.78 -10.57 13.35
CA THR A 335 -8.51 -9.93 13.71
C THR A 335 -8.05 -8.96 12.60
N ILE A 336 -8.09 -9.38 11.32
CA ILE A 336 -7.77 -8.48 10.21
C ILE A 336 -8.71 -7.28 10.18
N PHE A 337 -10.02 -7.51 10.32
CA PHE A 337 -11.01 -6.43 10.32
C PHE A 337 -10.71 -5.40 11.40
N VAL A 338 -10.49 -5.85 12.64
CA VAL A 338 -10.20 -4.97 13.78
C VAL A 338 -8.86 -4.26 13.61
N LEU A 339 -7.81 -4.96 13.18
CA LEU A 339 -6.49 -4.35 12.96
C LEU A 339 -6.53 -3.29 11.86
N VAL A 340 -7.21 -3.55 10.74
CA VAL A 340 -7.38 -2.55 9.67
C VAL A 340 -8.09 -1.31 10.20
N MET A 341 -9.14 -1.48 11.01
CA MET A 341 -9.84 -0.35 11.64
C MET A 341 -8.90 0.45 12.55
N VAL A 342 -8.22 -0.22 13.47
CA VAL A 342 -7.29 0.42 14.43
C VAL A 342 -6.19 1.19 13.69
N PHE A 343 -5.56 0.56 12.69
CA PHE A 343 -4.51 1.24 11.91
C PHE A 343 -5.04 2.39 11.06
N THR A 344 -6.26 2.29 10.54
CA THR A 344 -6.88 3.39 9.79
C THR A 344 -7.06 4.62 10.69
N PHE A 345 -7.54 4.43 11.92
CA PHE A 345 -7.65 5.52 12.89
C PHE A 345 -6.28 6.06 13.27
N PHE A 346 -5.36 5.17 13.67
CA PHE A 346 -4.02 5.56 14.09
C PHE A 346 -3.31 6.38 13.01
N TYR A 347 -3.26 5.86 11.79
CA TYR A 347 -2.56 6.51 10.69
C TYR A 347 -3.19 7.84 10.28
N THR A 348 -4.53 7.90 10.24
CA THR A 348 -5.25 9.14 9.97
C THR A 348 -4.94 10.22 11.00
N LEU A 349 -4.90 9.86 12.30
CA LEU A 349 -4.57 10.80 13.38
C LEU A 349 -3.13 11.29 13.29
N VAL A 350 -2.18 10.38 13.02
CA VAL A 350 -0.75 10.71 12.87
C VAL A 350 -0.52 11.67 11.70
N ILE A 351 -1.08 11.37 10.53
CA ILE A 351 -0.95 12.26 9.35
C ILE A 351 -1.53 13.64 9.65
N PHE A 352 -2.70 13.69 10.25
CA PHE A 352 -3.36 14.96 10.55
C PHE A 352 -2.54 15.81 11.51
N GLN A 353 -1.95 15.20 12.55
CA GLN A 353 -1.07 15.91 13.48
C GLN A 353 0.20 16.44 12.80
N GLN A 354 0.79 15.68 11.88
CA GLN A 354 2.00 16.09 11.16
C GLN A 354 1.75 17.24 10.17
N GLN A 355 0.54 17.36 9.62
CA GLN A 355 0.19 18.39 8.64
C GLN A 355 -0.03 19.78 9.25
N ASN A 356 -0.22 19.90 10.57
CA ASN A 356 -0.45 21.18 11.28
C ASN A 356 -1.46 22.11 10.57
N MET A 357 -2.53 21.51 9.99
CA MET A 357 -3.45 22.22 9.08
C MET A 357 -4.08 23.48 9.70
N ALA A 358 -4.45 23.42 10.98
CA ALA A 358 -5.09 24.58 11.66
C ALA A 358 -4.12 25.73 11.85
N GLU A 359 -2.85 25.45 12.16
CA GLU A 359 -1.80 26.45 12.31
C GLU A 359 -1.45 27.08 10.95
N ASN A 360 -1.31 26.27 9.92
CA ASN A 360 -1.07 26.74 8.56
C ASN A 360 -2.23 27.60 8.05
N LEU A 361 -3.48 27.22 8.37
CA LEU A 361 -4.66 28.01 8.05
C LEU A 361 -4.62 29.38 8.74
N GLN A 362 -4.28 29.41 10.03
CA GLN A 362 -4.16 30.65 10.82
C GLN A 362 -3.04 31.54 10.29
N LYS A 363 -1.86 31.00 9.99
CA LYS A 363 -0.72 31.74 9.41
C LYS A 363 -1.07 32.38 8.06
N ASN A 364 -1.91 31.72 7.27
CA ASN A 364 -2.36 32.24 5.97
C ASN A 364 -3.60 33.15 6.06
N GLY A 365 -4.02 33.54 7.27
CA GLY A 365 -5.19 34.41 7.48
C GLY A 365 -6.53 33.77 7.13
N GLY A 366 -6.58 32.42 7.05
CA GLY A 366 -7.79 31.65 6.79
C GLY A 366 -8.53 31.30 8.10
N PHE A 367 -9.84 31.23 8.04
CA PHE A 367 -10.68 30.79 9.17
C PHE A 367 -11.90 30.01 8.69
N VAL A 368 -12.41 29.15 9.55
CA VAL A 368 -13.66 28.43 9.31
C VAL A 368 -14.80 29.31 9.81
N PRO A 369 -15.84 29.60 8.98
CA PRO A 369 -16.96 30.41 9.39
C PRO A 369 -17.61 29.89 10.69
N GLY A 370 -17.81 30.78 11.66
CA GLY A 370 -18.40 30.45 12.96
C GLY A 370 -17.45 29.81 13.99
N ILE A 371 -16.16 29.62 13.67
CA ILE A 371 -15.18 29.03 14.58
C ILE A 371 -13.98 29.96 14.73
N ARG A 372 -13.50 30.14 15.98
CA ARG A 372 -12.31 30.96 16.24
C ARG A 372 -11.06 30.33 15.64
N PRO A 373 -10.16 31.09 14.98
CA PRO A 373 -8.88 30.58 14.48
C PRO A 373 -8.01 29.97 15.59
N GLY A 374 -7.16 29.02 15.23
CA GLY A 374 -6.24 28.37 16.16
C GLY A 374 -6.76 27.02 16.71
N ARG A 375 -6.59 26.79 18.00
CA ARG A 375 -6.93 25.52 18.67
C ARG A 375 -8.39 25.07 18.48
N PRO A 376 -9.42 25.94 18.59
CA PRO A 376 -10.81 25.54 18.35
C PRO A 376 -11.06 25.03 16.92
N THR A 377 -10.37 25.61 15.93
CA THR A 377 -10.42 25.16 14.54
C THR A 377 -9.79 23.76 14.39
N ALA A 378 -8.64 23.50 15.04
CA ALA A 378 -8.02 22.18 15.07
C ALA A 378 -8.94 21.11 15.65
N GLU A 379 -9.58 21.41 16.80
CA GLU A 379 -10.52 20.50 17.47
C GLU A 379 -11.77 20.23 16.62
N TYR A 380 -12.27 21.22 15.91
CA TYR A 380 -13.40 21.04 15.00
C TYR A 380 -13.04 20.13 13.81
N ILE A 381 -11.92 20.43 13.14
CA ILE A 381 -11.46 19.60 12.01
C ILE A 381 -11.20 18.16 12.47
N MET A 382 -10.58 17.97 13.65
CA MET A 382 -10.34 16.66 14.23
C MET A 382 -11.64 15.89 14.49
N ARG A 383 -12.67 16.52 15.07
CA ARG A 383 -13.98 15.88 15.27
C ARG A 383 -14.63 15.44 13.95
N VAL A 384 -14.55 16.27 12.93
CA VAL A 384 -15.08 15.93 11.59
C VAL A 384 -14.28 14.77 11.00
N LEU A 385 -12.95 14.82 11.09
CA LEU A 385 -12.04 13.79 10.59
C LEU A 385 -12.35 12.43 11.23
N VAL A 386 -12.43 12.36 12.56
CA VAL A 386 -12.72 11.11 13.28
C VAL A 386 -14.08 10.52 12.85
N ARG A 387 -15.12 11.36 12.68
CA ARG A 387 -16.43 10.88 12.22
C ARG A 387 -16.39 10.29 10.81
N ILE A 388 -15.63 10.91 9.90
CA ILE A 388 -15.49 10.43 8.51
C ILE A 388 -14.65 9.16 8.49
N THR A 389 -13.59 9.09 9.31
CA THR A 389 -12.69 7.94 9.40
C THR A 389 -13.43 6.68 9.83
N TRP A 390 -14.49 6.77 10.65
CA TRP A 390 -15.32 5.60 10.98
C TRP A 390 -15.86 4.92 9.71
N GLY A 391 -16.45 5.68 8.80
CA GLY A 391 -16.96 5.14 7.54
C GLY A 391 -15.83 4.53 6.68
N GLY A 392 -14.70 5.23 6.57
CA GLY A 392 -13.52 4.73 5.85
C GLY A 392 -12.92 3.46 6.45
N ALA A 393 -12.80 3.41 7.79
CA ALA A 393 -12.22 2.27 8.50
C ALA A 393 -13.08 0.99 8.39
N ILE A 394 -14.39 1.13 8.55
CA ILE A 394 -15.33 0.01 8.36
C ILE A 394 -15.26 -0.50 6.91
N PHE A 395 -15.25 0.42 5.95
CA PHE A 395 -15.14 0.06 4.53
C PHE A 395 -13.83 -0.67 4.22
N LEU A 396 -12.69 -0.15 4.67
CA LEU A 396 -11.38 -0.79 4.47
C LEU A 396 -11.32 -2.16 5.14
N GLY A 397 -11.84 -2.29 6.37
CA GLY A 397 -11.95 -3.56 7.07
C GLY A 397 -12.80 -4.56 6.29
N PHE A 398 -13.94 -4.13 5.75
CA PHE A 398 -14.79 -4.98 4.92
C PHE A 398 -14.07 -5.45 3.65
N ILE A 399 -13.43 -4.53 2.91
CA ILE A 399 -12.66 -4.87 1.70
C ILE A 399 -11.51 -5.84 2.01
N ALA A 400 -10.84 -5.69 3.17
CA ALA A 400 -9.79 -6.60 3.60
C ALA A 400 -10.29 -8.04 3.82
N VAL A 401 -11.54 -8.18 4.25
CA VAL A 401 -12.16 -9.46 4.61
C VAL A 401 -12.88 -10.13 3.42
N VAL A 402 -13.37 -9.35 2.45
CA VAL A 402 -14.12 -9.86 1.28
C VAL A 402 -13.45 -11.07 0.60
N PRO A 403 -12.12 -11.11 0.33
CA PRO A 403 -11.50 -12.26 -0.33
C PRO A 403 -11.66 -13.56 0.43
N TYR A 404 -11.65 -13.48 1.76
CA TYR A 404 -11.79 -14.64 2.64
C TYR A 404 -13.25 -15.09 2.83
N LEU A 405 -14.21 -14.22 2.53
CA LEU A 405 -15.65 -14.53 2.53
C LEU A 405 -16.15 -15.09 1.19
N LEU A 406 -15.46 -14.83 0.08
CA LEU A 406 -15.84 -15.28 -1.26
C LEU A 406 -16.07 -16.80 -1.37
N PRO A 407 -15.19 -17.68 -0.82
CA PRO A 407 -15.37 -19.13 -0.87
C PRO A 407 -16.64 -19.62 -0.16
N TYR A 408 -17.16 -18.86 0.80
CA TYR A 408 -18.41 -19.19 1.51
C TYR A 408 -19.67 -18.80 0.71
N VAL A 409 -19.56 -17.78 -0.13
CA VAL A 409 -20.69 -17.23 -0.89
C VAL A 409 -20.85 -17.90 -2.25
N VAL A 410 -19.74 -18.26 -2.89
CA VAL A 410 -19.73 -18.85 -4.24
C VAL A 410 -19.22 -20.29 -4.17
N THR A 411 -20.13 -21.24 -4.32
CA THR A 411 -19.82 -22.67 -4.39
C THR A 411 -18.96 -22.95 -5.62
N GLY A 412 -17.85 -23.70 -5.45
CA GLY A 412 -16.89 -24.00 -6.53
C GLY A 412 -15.54 -23.29 -6.41
N PHE A 413 -15.40 -22.31 -5.50
CA PHE A 413 -14.15 -21.59 -5.24
C PHE A 413 -13.33 -22.15 -4.06
N GLN A 414 -13.75 -23.25 -3.46
CA GLN A 414 -13.08 -23.82 -2.28
C GLN A 414 -11.64 -24.26 -2.53
N ASN A 415 -11.28 -24.52 -3.80
CA ASN A 415 -9.93 -24.94 -4.20
C ASN A 415 -9.09 -23.81 -4.83
N VAL A 416 -9.61 -22.58 -4.91
CA VAL A 416 -8.91 -21.48 -5.59
C VAL A 416 -8.21 -20.61 -4.55
N ASN A 417 -7.12 -21.13 -3.99
CA ASN A 417 -6.23 -20.35 -3.10
C ASN A 417 -5.66 -19.08 -3.75
N SER A 418 -5.66 -19.02 -5.09
CA SER A 418 -5.20 -17.87 -5.88
C SER A 418 -6.19 -16.69 -5.92
N LEU A 419 -7.47 -16.92 -5.55
CA LEU A 419 -8.50 -15.86 -5.52
C LEU A 419 -8.46 -15.00 -4.25
N THR A 420 -7.73 -15.40 -3.22
CA THR A 420 -7.43 -14.56 -2.07
C THR A 420 -6.68 -13.27 -2.46
N LEU A 421 -6.13 -13.24 -3.67
CA LEU A 421 -5.46 -12.06 -4.24
C LEU A 421 -6.41 -10.92 -4.60
N SER A 422 -7.71 -11.18 -4.81
CA SER A 422 -8.50 -10.21 -5.57
C SER A 422 -8.90 -8.95 -4.80
N GLY A 423 -9.19 -9.04 -3.50
CA GLY A 423 -9.71 -7.87 -2.76
C GLY A 423 -8.61 -6.90 -2.30
N THR A 424 -7.60 -7.40 -1.63
CA THR A 424 -6.48 -6.59 -1.13
C THR A 424 -5.58 -6.10 -2.25
N GLY A 425 -5.29 -6.99 -3.23
CA GLY A 425 -4.54 -6.62 -4.42
C GLY A 425 -5.26 -5.57 -5.27
N LEU A 426 -6.58 -5.71 -5.47
CA LEU A 426 -7.40 -4.71 -6.16
C LEU A 426 -7.40 -3.37 -5.42
N LEU A 427 -7.51 -3.37 -4.10
CA LEU A 427 -7.50 -2.14 -3.30
C LEU A 427 -6.15 -1.42 -3.41
N ILE A 428 -5.04 -2.17 -3.29
CA ILE A 428 -3.69 -1.61 -3.46
C ILE A 428 -3.55 -1.06 -4.87
N MET A 429 -3.96 -1.83 -5.89
CA MET A 429 -3.87 -1.44 -7.30
C MET A 429 -4.64 -0.14 -7.57
N VAL A 430 -5.91 -0.06 -7.15
CA VAL A 430 -6.74 1.13 -7.35
C VAL A 430 -6.18 2.32 -6.57
N GLY A 431 -5.72 2.10 -5.32
CA GLY A 431 -5.12 3.14 -4.50
C GLY A 431 -3.91 3.76 -5.16
N VAL A 432 -2.98 2.93 -5.65
CA VAL A 432 -1.76 3.39 -6.33
C VAL A 432 -2.09 4.14 -7.63
N VAL A 433 -3.01 3.60 -8.44
CA VAL A 433 -3.44 4.26 -9.69
C VAL A 433 -4.03 5.63 -9.41
N LEU A 434 -4.97 5.74 -8.45
CA LEU A 434 -5.61 7.01 -8.12
C LEU A 434 -4.61 8.03 -7.55
N ASP A 435 -3.70 7.61 -6.68
CA ASP A 435 -2.69 8.51 -6.11
C ASP A 435 -1.69 8.96 -7.18
N THR A 436 -1.27 8.07 -8.08
CA THR A 436 -0.40 8.40 -9.21
C THR A 436 -1.08 9.36 -10.19
N MET A 437 -2.38 9.13 -10.49
CA MET A 437 -3.16 10.01 -11.36
C MET A 437 -3.32 11.41 -10.76
N ARG A 438 -3.55 11.53 -9.46
CA ARG A 438 -3.64 12.82 -8.77
C ARG A 438 -2.32 13.59 -8.78
N GLN A 439 -1.19 12.90 -8.62
CA GLN A 439 0.12 13.52 -8.75
C GLN A 439 0.37 14.03 -10.17
N LEU A 440 -0.03 13.23 -11.16
CA LEU A 440 0.06 13.59 -12.57
C LEU A 440 -0.81 14.82 -12.89
N GLU A 441 -2.06 14.86 -12.45
CA GLU A 441 -2.95 16.02 -12.58
C GLU A 441 -2.38 17.26 -11.90
N SER A 442 -1.80 17.11 -10.71
CA SER A 442 -1.14 18.21 -9.99
C SER A 442 0.04 18.78 -10.77
N GLN A 443 0.89 17.92 -11.36
CA GLN A 443 2.02 18.36 -12.18
C GLN A 443 1.57 19.04 -13.48
N LEU A 444 0.49 18.56 -14.11
CA LEU A 444 -0.12 19.18 -15.28
C LEU A 444 -0.69 20.58 -14.96
N MET A 445 -1.38 20.72 -13.82
CA MET A 445 -1.95 22.01 -13.40
C MET A 445 -0.88 23.04 -13.11
N MET A 446 0.19 22.69 -12.40
CA MET A 446 1.29 23.61 -12.10
C MET A 446 1.90 24.22 -13.36
N ARG A 447 2.07 23.47 -14.44
CA ARG A 447 2.63 23.96 -15.70
C ARG A 447 1.69 24.82 -16.53
N ASN A 448 0.38 24.54 -16.49
CA ASN A 448 -0.57 25.42 -17.15
C ASN A 448 -0.56 26.84 -16.58
N TYR A 449 -0.19 27.00 -15.29
CA TYR A 449 -0.01 28.33 -14.68
C TYR A 449 1.30 29.02 -15.10
N GLU A 450 2.39 28.29 -15.30
CA GLU A 450 3.66 28.87 -15.78
C GLU A 450 3.55 29.39 -17.23
N GLY A 451 2.69 28.80 -18.06
CA GLY A 451 2.42 29.28 -19.43
C GLY A 451 1.65 30.60 -19.51
N PHE A 452 1.03 31.05 -18.41
CA PHE A 452 0.33 32.35 -18.34
C PHE A 452 1.22 33.50 -17.86
N ILE A 453 2.43 33.22 -17.40
CA ILE A 453 3.36 34.24 -16.85
C ILE A 453 4.49 34.61 -17.83
N ARG A 454 4.52 33.99 -19.02
CA ARG A 454 5.44 34.33 -20.11
C ARG A 454 4.78 35.22 -21.14
#